data_07d2a8550e66365e6d7320ab102d286a
#
_entry.id   07d2a8550e66365e6d7320ab102d286a
#
_cell.length_a   1.000
_cell.length_b   1.000
_cell.length_c   1.000
_cell.angle_alpha   90.00
_cell.angle_beta   90.00
_cell.angle_gamma   90.00
#
_symmetry.space_group_name_H-M   'P 1'
#
loop_
_entity.id
_entity.type
_entity.pdbx_description
1 polymer ?
#
loop_
_entity_poly.entity_id
_entity_poly.type
_entity_poly.pdbx_seq_one_letter_code
_entity_poly.pdbx_strand_id
1 'polypeptide(L)'
;MLENEFHKLEEKQEIRTTISQIRKEIKKQDSKKAFLELLQGKESMIVDFLSEEDAKTRKNTALLIGDLKLEQAKEALISAYLNETTLYVKSAYLTALGKLDVRENLEFFKNRLQEVKNQQVPAEEQKHQGEEIRELNEIILK
;
A
#
# COMPACT_ATOMS: atom_id res chain seq x y z
N MET A 1 -14.68 -18.77 6.52
CA MET A 1 -13.98 -17.82 7.39
C MET A 1 -13.68 -16.50 6.70
N LEU A 2 -13.02 -16.53 5.55
CA LEU A 2 -12.74 -15.30 4.80
C LEU A 2 -14.01 -14.64 4.24
N GLU A 3 -15.04 -15.40 4.00
CA GLU A 3 -16.32 -14.86 3.54
C GLU A 3 -16.90 -13.86 4.55
N ASN A 4 -16.82 -14.17 5.84
CA ASN A 4 -17.30 -13.26 6.88
C ASN A 4 -16.46 -11.98 6.91
N GLU A 5 -15.14 -12.10 6.79
CA GLU A 5 -14.25 -10.95 6.77
C GLU A 5 -14.50 -10.10 5.52
N PHE A 6 -14.69 -10.75 4.39
CA PHE A 6 -15.00 -10.05 3.15
C PHE A 6 -16.32 -9.28 3.26
N HIS A 7 -17.34 -9.91 3.86
CA HIS A 7 -18.63 -9.27 4.06
C HIS A 7 -18.52 -8.03 4.96
N LYS A 8 -17.69 -8.10 6.01
CA LYS A 8 -17.46 -6.93 6.87
C LYS A 8 -16.86 -5.78 6.07
N LEU A 9 -15.95 -6.06 5.13
CA LEU A 9 -15.39 -5.01 4.27
C LEU A 9 -16.46 -4.40 3.37
N GLU A 10 -17.35 -5.22 2.82
CA GLU A 10 -18.43 -4.73 1.99
C GLU A 10 -19.38 -3.81 2.79
N GLU A 11 -19.60 -4.13 4.06
CA GLU A 11 -20.43 -3.33 4.94
C GLU A 11 -19.66 -2.19 5.62
N LYS A 12 -18.38 -2.07 5.34
CA LYS A 12 -17.47 -1.07 5.92
C LYS A 12 -17.43 -1.13 7.45
N GLN A 13 -17.47 -2.35 7.98
CA GLN A 13 -17.40 -2.59 9.42
C GLN A 13 -15.99 -2.93 9.85
N GLU A 14 -15.49 -2.23 10.86
CA GLU A 14 -14.19 -2.52 11.47
C GLU A 14 -13.10 -2.72 10.42
N ILE A 15 -13.02 -1.82 9.43
CA ILE A 15 -12.15 -1.98 8.26
C ILE A 15 -10.72 -2.29 8.66
N ARG A 16 -10.13 -1.49 9.56
CA ARG A 16 -8.74 -1.64 9.96
C ARG A 16 -8.45 -3.03 10.54
N THR A 17 -9.28 -3.44 11.51
CA THR A 17 -9.11 -4.72 12.18
C THR A 17 -9.34 -5.89 11.23
N THR A 18 -10.35 -5.76 10.38
CA THR A 18 -10.70 -6.79 9.40
C THR A 18 -9.57 -6.97 8.39
N ILE A 19 -9.01 -5.88 7.87
CA ILE A 19 -7.88 -5.97 6.95
C ILE A 19 -6.67 -6.63 7.61
N SER A 20 -6.39 -6.26 8.87
CA SER A 20 -5.30 -6.86 9.62
C SER A 20 -5.49 -8.38 9.74
N GLN A 21 -6.71 -8.82 10.03
CA GLN A 21 -7.03 -10.23 10.15
C GLN A 21 -6.88 -10.97 8.81
N ILE A 22 -7.36 -10.36 7.74
CA ILE A 22 -7.21 -10.91 6.39
C ILE A 22 -5.74 -11.08 6.05
N ARG A 23 -4.91 -10.08 6.34
CA ARG A 23 -3.47 -10.15 6.06
C ARG A 23 -2.81 -11.33 6.75
N LYS A 24 -3.24 -11.65 7.98
CA LYS A 24 -2.73 -12.82 8.69
C LYS A 24 -3.15 -14.12 8.00
N GLU A 25 -4.42 -14.21 7.61
CA GLU A 25 -4.95 -15.42 6.98
C GLU A 25 -4.34 -15.69 5.61
N ILE A 26 -4.14 -14.67 4.79
CA ILE A 26 -3.63 -14.84 3.42
C ILE A 26 -2.15 -15.20 3.36
N LYS A 27 -1.47 -15.29 4.51
CA LYS A 27 -0.12 -15.86 4.53
C LYS A 27 -0.16 -17.33 4.14
N LYS A 28 -1.30 -17.99 4.34
CA LYS A 28 -1.53 -19.34 3.85
C LYS A 28 -1.93 -19.25 2.37
N GLN A 29 -1.26 -20.03 1.54
CA GLN A 29 -1.44 -19.98 0.08
C GLN A 29 -2.89 -20.21 -0.34
N ASP A 30 -3.54 -21.21 0.25
CA ASP A 30 -4.92 -21.55 -0.10
C ASP A 30 -5.89 -20.43 0.30
N SER A 31 -5.66 -19.81 1.45
CA SER A 31 -6.48 -18.71 1.93
C SER A 31 -6.34 -17.49 1.02
N LYS A 32 -5.12 -17.20 0.57
CA LYS A 32 -4.86 -16.10 -0.35
C LYS A 32 -5.62 -16.30 -1.65
N LYS A 33 -5.55 -17.49 -2.21
CA LYS A 33 -6.26 -17.83 -3.44
C LYS A 33 -7.77 -17.68 -3.26
N ALA A 34 -8.31 -18.19 -2.15
CA ALA A 34 -9.73 -18.07 -1.85
C ALA A 34 -10.16 -16.61 -1.74
N PHE A 35 -9.35 -15.78 -1.08
CA PHE A 35 -9.69 -14.37 -0.94
C PHE A 35 -9.67 -13.66 -2.28
N LEU A 36 -8.68 -13.96 -3.14
CA LEU A 36 -8.61 -13.36 -4.47
C LEU A 36 -9.83 -13.72 -5.32
N GLU A 37 -10.36 -14.93 -5.15
CA GLU A 37 -11.58 -15.35 -5.84
C GLU A 37 -12.78 -14.53 -5.37
N LEU A 38 -12.90 -14.30 -4.05
CA LEU A 38 -13.97 -13.46 -3.51
C LEU A 38 -13.86 -12.02 -4.03
N LEU A 39 -12.64 -11.54 -4.16
CA LEU A 39 -12.36 -10.16 -4.54
C LEU A 39 -12.56 -9.89 -6.02
N GLN A 40 -12.57 -10.93 -6.86
CA GLN A 40 -12.63 -10.78 -8.31
C GLN A 40 -13.81 -9.89 -8.74
N GLY A 41 -13.48 -8.80 -9.47
CA GLY A 41 -14.46 -7.83 -9.90
C GLY A 41 -14.82 -6.77 -8.84
N LYS A 42 -14.28 -6.90 -7.63
CA LYS A 42 -14.57 -5.99 -6.51
C LYS A 42 -13.30 -5.33 -5.96
N GLU A 43 -12.22 -5.35 -6.72
CA GLU A 43 -10.93 -4.81 -6.28
C GLU A 43 -11.00 -3.32 -5.94
N SER A 44 -11.88 -2.57 -6.61
CA SER A 44 -12.03 -1.15 -6.34
C SER A 44 -12.47 -0.88 -4.91
N MET A 45 -13.15 -1.81 -4.26
CA MET A 45 -13.53 -1.68 -2.85
C MET A 45 -12.28 -1.52 -1.98
N ILE A 46 -11.27 -2.36 -2.22
CA ILE A 46 -10.03 -2.29 -1.45
C ILE A 46 -9.30 -0.98 -1.75
N VAL A 47 -9.23 -0.60 -3.03
CA VAL A 47 -8.56 0.63 -3.44
C VAL A 47 -9.20 1.85 -2.75
N ASP A 48 -10.52 1.86 -2.63
CA ASP A 48 -11.24 2.98 -1.99
C ASP A 48 -10.85 3.17 -0.53
N PHE A 49 -10.43 2.10 0.16
CA PHE A 49 -10.01 2.22 1.55
C PHE A 49 -8.71 3.01 1.71
N LEU A 50 -7.98 3.27 0.63
CA LEU A 50 -6.82 4.17 0.67
C LEU A 50 -7.21 5.61 0.99
N SER A 51 -8.49 5.93 0.87
CA SER A 51 -9.02 7.27 1.16
C SER A 51 -9.64 7.39 2.55
N GLU A 52 -9.56 6.35 3.38
CA GLU A 52 -10.10 6.40 4.74
C GLU A 52 -9.33 7.40 5.59
N GLU A 53 -10.04 8.05 6.52
CA GLU A 53 -9.43 9.05 7.39
C GLU A 53 -8.41 8.46 8.36
N ASP A 54 -8.65 7.25 8.82
CA ASP A 54 -7.76 6.58 9.77
C ASP A 54 -6.45 6.18 9.10
N ALA A 55 -5.35 6.73 9.58
CA ALA A 55 -4.03 6.47 9.00
C ALA A 55 -3.64 4.98 9.04
N LYS A 56 -3.99 4.29 10.12
CA LYS A 56 -3.68 2.86 10.23
C LYS A 56 -4.48 2.03 9.24
N THR A 57 -5.70 2.45 8.93
CA THR A 57 -6.51 1.80 7.90
C THR A 57 -5.84 1.97 6.54
N ARG A 58 -5.39 3.18 6.22
CA ARG A 58 -4.69 3.43 4.95
C ARG A 58 -3.42 2.59 4.84
N LYS A 59 -2.65 2.53 5.92
CA LYS A 59 -1.43 1.71 5.97
C LYS A 59 -1.75 0.24 5.72
N ASN A 60 -2.71 -0.32 6.48
CA ASN A 60 -3.07 -1.74 6.35
C ASN A 60 -3.60 -2.05 4.96
N THR A 61 -4.38 -1.13 4.38
CA THR A 61 -4.90 -1.28 3.02
C THR A 61 -3.77 -1.35 2.01
N ALA A 62 -2.80 -0.44 2.10
CA ALA A 62 -1.67 -0.43 1.19
C ALA A 62 -0.88 -1.75 1.27
N LEU A 63 -0.62 -2.22 2.48
CA LEU A 63 0.11 -3.46 2.67
C LEU A 63 -0.67 -4.67 2.14
N LEU A 64 -1.99 -4.68 2.31
CA LEU A 64 -2.84 -5.74 1.75
C LEU A 64 -2.77 -5.73 0.23
N ILE A 65 -2.84 -4.57 -0.39
CA ILE A 65 -2.72 -4.44 -1.85
C ILE A 65 -1.41 -5.05 -2.34
N GLY A 66 -0.32 -4.78 -1.64
CA GLY A 66 0.97 -5.36 -1.98
C GLY A 66 1.01 -6.88 -1.79
N ASP A 67 0.46 -7.36 -0.67
CA ASP A 67 0.42 -8.79 -0.37
C ASP A 67 -0.37 -9.56 -1.44
N LEU A 68 -1.43 -8.96 -1.94
CA LEU A 68 -2.29 -9.57 -2.97
C LEU A 68 -1.80 -9.28 -4.40
N LYS A 69 -0.81 -8.40 -4.54
CA LYS A 69 -0.28 -7.96 -5.84
C LYS A 69 -1.37 -7.43 -6.77
N LEU A 70 -2.19 -6.54 -6.25
CA LEU A 70 -3.28 -5.93 -7.02
C LEU A 70 -2.72 -4.86 -7.96
N GLU A 71 -2.34 -5.26 -9.17
CA GLU A 71 -1.72 -4.36 -10.14
C GLU A 71 -2.61 -3.18 -10.52
N GLN A 72 -3.91 -3.37 -10.53
CA GLN A 72 -4.86 -2.32 -10.86
C GLN A 72 -4.88 -1.18 -9.83
N ALA A 73 -4.30 -1.38 -8.66
CA ALA A 73 -4.22 -0.36 -7.61
C ALA A 73 -2.98 0.53 -7.73
N LYS A 74 -2.10 0.25 -8.68
CA LYS A 74 -0.79 0.92 -8.79
C LYS A 74 -0.91 2.44 -8.86
N GLU A 75 -1.74 2.95 -9.75
CA GLU A 75 -1.87 4.40 -9.92
C GLU A 75 -2.47 5.06 -8.67
N ALA A 76 -3.41 4.37 -8.03
CA ALA A 76 -4.01 4.86 -6.78
C ALA A 76 -2.97 4.92 -5.66
N LEU A 77 -2.08 3.93 -5.60
CA LEU A 77 -0.99 3.93 -4.60
C LEU A 77 -0.01 5.08 -4.84
N ILE A 78 0.33 5.35 -6.10
CA ILE A 78 1.23 6.45 -6.44
C ILE A 78 0.59 7.78 -6.03
N SER A 79 -0.68 7.98 -6.37
CA SER A 79 -1.40 9.19 -6.00
C SER A 79 -1.49 9.35 -4.48
N ALA A 80 -1.81 8.26 -3.78
CA ALA A 80 -1.89 8.26 -2.32
C ALA A 80 -0.54 8.60 -1.70
N TYR A 81 0.54 8.04 -2.23
CA TYR A 81 1.89 8.32 -1.76
C TYR A 81 2.23 9.81 -1.87
N LEU A 82 1.91 10.42 -3.00
CA LEU A 82 2.20 11.84 -3.22
C LEU A 82 1.41 12.76 -2.29
N ASN A 83 0.23 12.34 -1.86
CA ASN A 83 -0.67 13.15 -1.04
C ASN A 83 -0.61 12.82 0.45
N GLU A 84 0.13 11.78 0.84
CA GLU A 84 0.15 11.34 2.23
C GLU A 84 1.04 12.23 3.09
N THR A 85 0.53 12.57 4.28
CA THR A 85 1.26 13.39 5.24
C THR A 85 1.83 12.59 6.41
N THR A 86 1.33 11.38 6.64
CA THR A 86 1.79 10.53 7.74
C THR A 86 2.94 9.65 7.25
N LEU A 87 4.12 9.80 7.86
CA LEU A 87 5.35 9.18 7.37
C LEU A 87 5.29 7.66 7.29
N TYR A 88 4.77 6.98 8.32
CA TYR A 88 4.72 5.52 8.30
C TYR A 88 3.74 4.99 7.25
N VAL A 89 2.74 5.79 6.86
CA VAL A 89 1.81 5.40 5.80
C VAL A 89 2.48 5.55 4.44
N LYS A 90 3.28 6.61 4.24
CA LYS A 90 4.07 6.76 3.00
C LYS A 90 4.96 5.55 2.78
N SER A 91 5.62 5.09 3.83
CA SER A 91 6.47 3.91 3.76
C SER A 91 5.68 2.67 3.31
N ALA A 92 4.46 2.52 3.82
CA ALA A 92 3.60 1.39 3.44
C ALA A 92 3.24 1.44 1.95
N TYR A 93 2.98 2.63 1.41
CA TYR A 93 2.71 2.76 -0.03
C TYR A 93 3.92 2.33 -0.87
N LEU A 94 5.13 2.74 -0.47
CA LEU A 94 6.33 2.35 -1.19
C LEU A 94 6.59 0.84 -1.08
N THR A 95 6.34 0.26 0.10
CA THR A 95 6.45 -1.19 0.29
C THR A 95 5.51 -1.93 -0.66
N ALA A 96 4.27 -1.48 -0.77
CA ALA A 96 3.29 -2.07 -1.67
C ALA A 96 3.73 -1.93 -3.13
N LEU A 97 4.14 -0.73 -3.52
CA LEU A 97 4.61 -0.47 -4.90
C LEU A 97 5.81 -1.34 -5.25
N GLY A 98 6.67 -1.63 -4.27
CA GLY A 98 7.81 -2.51 -4.48
C GLY A 98 7.42 -3.94 -4.82
N LYS A 99 6.19 -4.35 -4.51
CA LYS A 99 5.67 -5.69 -4.82
C LYS A 99 4.91 -5.76 -6.14
N LEU A 100 4.67 -4.61 -6.77
CA LEU A 100 3.95 -4.53 -8.03
C LEU A 100 4.92 -4.32 -9.19
N ASP A 101 4.43 -4.47 -10.42
CA ASP A 101 5.22 -4.19 -11.62
C ASP A 101 5.13 -2.69 -11.92
N VAL A 102 6.23 -1.99 -11.64
CA VAL A 102 6.29 -0.54 -11.82
C VAL A 102 7.26 -0.12 -12.93
N ARG A 103 7.58 -1.03 -13.85
CA ARG A 103 8.54 -0.74 -14.94
C ARG A 103 8.11 0.47 -15.76
N GLU A 104 6.83 0.65 -15.99
CA GLU A 104 6.31 1.80 -16.74
C GLU A 104 6.41 3.10 -15.97
N ASN A 105 6.60 3.03 -14.64
CA ASN A 105 6.63 4.19 -13.75
C ASN A 105 8.05 4.54 -13.31
N LEU A 106 9.06 3.93 -13.92
CA LEU A 106 10.45 4.08 -13.49
C LEU A 106 10.92 5.53 -13.47
N GLU A 107 10.57 6.29 -14.50
CA GLU A 107 10.93 7.71 -14.56
C GLU A 107 10.32 8.50 -13.40
N PHE A 108 9.08 8.19 -13.05
CA PHE A 108 8.43 8.82 -11.90
C PHE A 108 9.25 8.57 -10.62
N PHE A 109 9.65 7.33 -10.39
CA PHE A 109 10.39 6.99 -9.16
C PHE A 109 11.79 7.63 -9.16
N LYS A 110 12.45 7.69 -10.31
CA LYS A 110 13.76 8.35 -10.41
C LYS A 110 13.64 9.84 -10.12
N ASN A 111 12.63 10.51 -10.68
CA ASN A 111 12.40 11.92 -10.44
C ASN A 111 12.06 12.17 -8.97
N ARG A 112 11.21 11.33 -8.39
CA ARG A 112 10.84 11.45 -6.99
C ARG A 112 12.04 11.28 -6.07
N LEU A 113 12.92 10.34 -6.41
CA LEU A 113 14.16 10.13 -5.65
C LEU A 113 15.00 11.40 -5.61
N GLN A 114 15.16 12.08 -6.76
CA GLN A 114 15.91 13.32 -6.80
C GLN A 114 15.23 14.42 -5.97
N GLU A 115 13.91 14.53 -6.05
CA GLU A 115 13.16 15.49 -5.24
C GLU A 115 13.39 15.27 -3.75
N VAL A 116 13.31 14.01 -3.30
CA VAL A 116 13.49 13.68 -1.88
C VAL A 116 14.91 13.96 -1.44
N LYS A 117 15.91 13.61 -2.26
CA LYS A 117 17.32 13.88 -1.95
C LYS A 117 17.60 15.37 -1.80
N ASN A 118 16.90 16.19 -2.57
CA ASN A 118 17.10 17.64 -2.57
C ASN A 118 16.28 18.38 -1.52
N GLN A 119 15.37 17.71 -0.83
CA GLN A 119 14.57 18.34 0.22
C GLN A 119 15.44 18.65 1.44
N GLN A 120 15.27 19.86 1.96
CA GLN A 120 15.86 20.23 3.23
C GLN A 120 14.82 19.96 4.31
N VAL A 121 15.13 19.06 5.22
CA VAL A 121 14.20 18.67 6.28
C VAL A 121 14.82 18.93 7.65
N PRO A 122 13.98 19.16 8.68
CA PRO A 122 14.47 19.30 10.06
C PRO A 122 15.22 18.04 10.49
N ALA A 123 16.12 18.19 11.47
CA ALA A 123 16.95 17.08 11.93
C ALA A 123 16.10 15.86 12.36
N GLU A 124 14.95 16.09 12.98
CA GLU A 124 14.08 15.01 13.45
C GLU A 124 13.42 14.22 12.32
N GLU A 125 13.42 14.76 11.09
CA GLU A 125 12.84 14.09 9.92
C GLU A 125 13.89 13.48 9.00
N GLN A 126 15.17 13.67 9.27
CA GLN A 126 16.25 13.17 8.41
C GLN A 126 16.28 11.65 8.32
N LYS A 127 15.93 10.97 9.40
CA LYS A 127 15.85 9.51 9.41
C LYS A 127 14.77 9.03 8.43
N HIS A 128 13.62 9.68 8.44
CA HIS A 128 12.52 9.33 7.54
C HIS A 128 12.86 9.64 6.09
N GLN A 129 13.56 10.73 5.85
CA GLN A 129 14.04 11.06 4.51
C GLN A 129 14.99 9.97 4.00
N GLY A 130 15.90 9.50 4.85
CA GLY A 130 16.82 8.43 4.50
C GLY A 130 16.10 7.13 4.20
N GLU A 131 15.05 6.81 4.97
CA GLU A 131 14.24 5.62 4.73
C GLU A 131 13.48 5.72 3.40
N GLU A 132 12.92 6.88 3.11
CA GLU A 132 12.23 7.10 1.83
C GLU A 132 13.19 6.95 0.65
N ILE A 133 14.38 7.52 0.76
CA ILE A 133 15.42 7.38 -0.27
C ILE A 133 15.76 5.90 -0.49
N ARG A 134 15.97 5.15 0.59
CA ARG A 134 16.28 3.74 0.52
C ARG A 134 15.17 2.95 -0.17
N GLU A 135 13.94 3.20 0.21
CA GLU A 135 12.79 2.49 -0.36
C GLU A 135 12.60 2.81 -1.84
N LEU A 136 12.80 4.07 -2.23
CA LEU A 136 12.72 4.47 -3.64
C LEU A 136 13.83 3.78 -4.46
N ASN A 137 15.04 3.71 -3.90
CA ASN A 137 16.14 2.99 -4.55
C ASN A 137 15.83 1.51 -4.75
N GLU A 138 15.22 0.87 -3.75
CA GLU A 138 14.86 -0.55 -3.85
C GLU A 138 13.85 -0.77 -4.99
N ILE A 139 12.89 0.13 -5.17
CA ILE A 139 11.92 0.05 -6.26
C ILE A 139 12.62 0.21 -7.61
N ILE A 140 13.51 1.17 -7.72
CA ILE A 140 14.21 1.48 -8.98
C ILE A 140 15.14 0.34 -9.40
N LEU A 141 15.79 -0.29 -8.43
CA LEU A 141 16.77 -1.37 -8.69
C LEU A 141 16.16 -2.75 -8.86
N LYS A 142 14.89 -2.85 -8.68
CA LYS A 142 14.15 -4.11 -8.73
C LYS A 142 14.20 -4.84 -10.08
#